data_02cf9fa513617fcccc45b42bb2728945
#
_entry.id   02cf9fa513617fcccc45b42bb2728945
#
_cell.length_a   1.000
_cell.length_b   1.000
_cell.length_c   1.000
_cell.angle_alpha   90.00
_cell.angle_beta   90.00
_cell.angle_gamma   90.00
#
_symmetry.space_group_name_H-M   'P 1'
#
loop_
_entity.id
_entity.type
_entity.pdbx_description
1 polymer ?
#
loop_
_entity_poly.entity_id
_entity_poly.type
_entity_poly.pdbx_seq_one_letter_code
_entity_poly.pdbx_strand_id
1 'polypeptide(L)'
;EILKKNSTIISDKEIKQFSILNKVSKKRNLKLLNIGKEFKKIKNEYLEKTSNFKIKNLAMAIKATKLCGLKDKLIYKSIKKIKDVNGRLELVRKYPNGVKVFVDYAHTPDAMLKTLKSLEETNHGKNISIVFGCGGERDQKKRPLMAKIANKYCKKIYITDDNPRNENPSKIRNELLKYIQKNKVFNIGNRTLAIKKAIKNAFHQELILVAGKGHEKYQIYKNKIIKISDKNIIKKIKIKSKSLN
;
A
#
# COMPACT_ATOMS: atom_id res chain seq x y z
N GLU A 1 2.51 -18.66 17.84
CA GLU A 1 3.17 -18.55 19.19
C GLU A 1 4.25 -17.48 19.21
N ILE A 2 3.91 -16.25 18.82
CA ILE A 2 4.87 -15.13 18.75
C ILE A 2 5.01 -14.44 20.11
N LEU A 3 4.01 -14.57 21.00
CA LEU A 3 3.95 -13.84 22.26
C LEU A 3 4.53 -14.65 23.42
N LYS A 4 5.60 -14.12 24.03
CA LYS A 4 6.23 -14.68 25.23
C LYS A 4 5.43 -14.33 26.49
N LYS A 5 5.64 -15.06 27.61
CA LYS A 5 5.10 -14.67 28.93
C LYS A 5 5.51 -13.22 29.27
N ASN A 6 4.63 -12.51 29.94
CA ASN A 6 4.84 -11.11 30.35
C ASN A 6 5.01 -10.09 29.20
N SER A 7 4.66 -10.47 27.95
CA SER A 7 4.67 -9.52 26.85
C SER A 7 3.53 -8.52 26.93
N THR A 8 3.76 -7.32 26.38
CA THR A 8 2.71 -6.32 26.19
C THR A 8 2.26 -6.32 24.73
N ILE A 9 0.95 -6.37 24.51
CA ILE A 9 0.31 -6.25 23.19
C ILE A 9 -0.19 -4.83 23.03
N ILE A 10 0.14 -4.18 21.93
CA ILE A 10 -0.45 -2.89 21.53
C ILE A 10 -1.36 -3.14 20.34
N SER A 11 -2.63 -2.74 20.44
CA SER A 11 -3.62 -2.98 19.38
C SER A 11 -4.63 -1.85 19.27
N ASP A 12 -5.31 -1.80 18.13
CA ASP A 12 -6.49 -1.00 17.91
C ASP A 12 -7.73 -1.83 18.27
N LYS A 13 -8.62 -1.31 19.12
CA LYS A 13 -9.88 -2.00 19.49
C LYS A 13 -10.86 -2.13 18.31
N GLU A 14 -10.72 -1.37 17.24
CA GLU A 14 -11.59 -1.42 16.06
C GLU A 14 -11.28 -2.57 15.10
N ILE A 15 -10.21 -3.35 15.34
CA ILE A 15 -9.91 -4.52 14.50
C ILE A 15 -10.92 -5.64 14.75
N LYS A 16 -11.36 -6.31 13.69
CA LYS A 16 -12.36 -7.41 13.77
C LYS A 16 -11.97 -8.51 14.76
N GLN A 17 -10.67 -8.77 14.90
CA GLN A 17 -10.12 -9.83 15.75
C GLN A 17 -9.83 -9.38 17.20
N PHE A 18 -10.23 -8.16 17.59
CA PHE A 18 -9.89 -7.64 18.92
C PHE A 18 -10.46 -8.50 20.07
N SER A 19 -11.68 -9.02 19.92
CA SER A 19 -12.30 -9.91 20.92
C SER A 19 -11.48 -11.19 21.12
N ILE A 20 -10.98 -11.79 20.04
CA ILE A 20 -10.13 -12.98 20.09
C ILE A 20 -8.79 -12.62 20.77
N LEU A 21 -8.19 -11.51 20.38
CA LEU A 21 -6.95 -11.03 20.97
C LEU A 21 -7.08 -10.79 22.48
N ASN A 22 -8.20 -10.22 22.91
CA ASN A 22 -8.50 -9.98 24.32
C ASN A 22 -8.66 -11.29 25.11
N LYS A 23 -9.37 -12.29 24.55
CA LYS A 23 -9.48 -13.63 25.17
C LYS A 23 -8.13 -14.30 25.32
N VAL A 24 -7.30 -14.26 24.25
CA VAL A 24 -5.95 -14.87 24.27
C VAL A 24 -5.04 -14.14 25.26
N SER A 25 -5.08 -12.81 25.33
CA SER A 25 -4.27 -12.04 26.28
C SER A 25 -4.59 -12.38 27.73
N LYS A 26 -5.90 -12.48 28.07
CA LYS A 26 -6.35 -12.90 29.41
C LYS A 26 -5.87 -14.31 29.75
N LYS A 27 -6.08 -15.29 28.84
CA LYS A 27 -5.68 -16.70 29.04
C LYS A 27 -4.17 -16.86 29.28
N ARG A 28 -3.35 -15.99 28.66
CA ARG A 28 -1.87 -16.04 28.74
C ARG A 28 -1.26 -15.05 29.73
N ASN A 29 -2.10 -14.33 30.49
CA ASN A 29 -1.67 -13.28 31.41
C ASN A 29 -0.79 -12.21 30.72
N LEU A 30 -1.24 -11.71 29.53
CA LEU A 30 -0.53 -10.70 28.76
C LEU A 30 -1.21 -9.34 28.93
N LYS A 31 -0.43 -8.26 28.96
CA LYS A 31 -0.95 -6.91 29.02
C LYS A 31 -1.43 -6.46 27.64
N LEU A 32 -2.72 -6.17 27.47
CA LEU A 32 -3.30 -5.66 26.24
C LEU A 32 -3.57 -4.15 26.35
N LEU A 33 -2.94 -3.35 25.53
CA LEU A 33 -3.06 -1.89 25.51
C LEU A 33 -3.71 -1.42 24.19
N ASN A 34 -4.69 -0.54 24.31
CA ASN A 34 -5.35 0.08 23.19
C ASN A 34 -4.72 1.44 22.84
N ILE A 35 -4.64 1.74 21.54
CA ILE A 35 -4.08 3.00 21.00
C ILE A 35 -5.06 4.19 21.01
N GLY A 36 -6.30 4.02 21.45
CA GLY A 36 -7.38 4.99 21.26
C GLY A 36 -7.06 6.42 21.73
N LYS A 37 -6.35 6.58 22.85
CA LYS A 37 -5.93 7.92 23.35
C LYS A 37 -4.92 8.57 22.40
N GLU A 38 -3.86 7.85 22.03
CA GLU A 38 -2.82 8.32 21.13
C GLU A 38 -3.38 8.63 19.75
N PHE A 39 -4.26 7.73 19.24
CA PHE A 39 -4.92 7.91 17.95
C PHE A 39 -5.78 9.18 17.91
N LYS A 40 -6.64 9.42 18.90
CA LYS A 40 -7.47 10.63 18.97
C LYS A 40 -6.63 11.90 18.98
N LYS A 41 -5.56 11.93 19.81
CA LYS A 41 -4.68 13.08 19.92
C LYS A 41 -4.02 13.43 18.60
N ILE A 42 -3.48 12.42 17.88
CA ILE A 42 -2.77 12.64 16.62
C ILE A 42 -3.75 12.94 15.48
N LYS A 43 -4.92 12.30 15.47
CA LYS A 43 -5.91 12.47 14.42
C LYS A 43 -6.30 13.94 14.25
N ASN A 44 -6.56 14.64 15.33
CA ASN A 44 -6.93 16.07 15.29
C ASN A 44 -5.81 16.95 14.72
N GLU A 45 -4.54 16.57 14.89
CA GLU A 45 -3.39 17.37 14.46
C GLU A 45 -2.95 17.05 13.00
N TYR A 46 -3.20 15.81 12.52
CA TYR A 46 -2.60 15.31 11.28
C TYR A 46 -3.60 14.76 10.24
N LEU A 47 -4.92 14.72 10.53
CA LEU A 47 -5.90 14.07 9.66
C LEU A 47 -5.94 14.65 8.24
N GLU A 48 -5.82 15.96 8.09
CA GLU A 48 -5.82 16.63 6.79
C GLU A 48 -4.58 16.32 5.93
N LYS A 49 -3.52 15.85 6.57
CA LYS A 49 -2.21 15.64 5.93
C LYS A 49 -1.90 14.18 5.64
N THR A 50 -2.65 13.25 6.24
CA THR A 50 -2.34 11.83 6.10
C THR A 50 -3.56 10.93 6.36
N SER A 51 -3.50 9.68 5.95
CA SER A 51 -4.59 8.72 6.05
C SER A 51 -4.75 8.11 7.45
N ASN A 52 -5.97 7.67 7.77
CA ASN A 52 -6.31 7.03 9.04
C ASN A 52 -5.37 5.86 9.40
N PHE A 53 -4.96 5.02 8.42
CA PHE A 53 -4.09 3.89 8.74
C PHE A 53 -2.66 4.33 9.10
N LYS A 54 -2.13 5.39 8.48
CA LYS A 54 -0.83 5.97 8.87
C LYS A 54 -0.90 6.56 10.28
N ILE A 55 -2.00 7.21 10.62
CA ILE A 55 -2.25 7.74 11.98
C ILE A 55 -2.31 6.60 13.01
N LYS A 56 -2.99 5.48 12.70
CA LYS A 56 -3.03 4.30 13.58
C LYS A 56 -1.64 3.70 13.80
N ASN A 57 -0.84 3.57 12.74
CA ASN A 57 0.54 3.08 12.86
C ASN A 57 1.41 4.02 13.72
N LEU A 58 1.26 5.33 13.55
CA LEU A 58 1.95 6.32 14.38
C LEU A 58 1.50 6.24 15.85
N ALA A 59 0.21 6.06 16.12
CA ALA A 59 -0.32 5.87 17.46
C ALA A 59 0.24 4.60 18.14
N MET A 60 0.41 3.51 17.39
CA MET A 60 1.07 2.29 17.89
C MET A 60 2.54 2.56 18.24
N ALA A 61 3.27 3.27 17.38
CA ALA A 61 4.66 3.62 17.62
C ALA A 61 4.81 4.52 18.86
N ILE A 62 3.95 5.53 19.02
CA ILE A 62 3.93 6.39 20.22
C ILE A 62 3.66 5.57 21.48
N LYS A 63 2.69 4.65 21.42
CA LYS A 63 2.39 3.80 22.57
C LYS A 63 3.58 2.92 22.95
N ALA A 64 4.26 2.35 21.96
CA ALA A 64 5.44 1.53 22.16
C ALA A 64 6.61 2.34 22.77
N THR A 65 6.90 3.53 22.23
CA THR A 65 7.98 4.37 22.73
C THR A 65 7.74 4.87 24.17
N LYS A 66 6.48 5.15 24.55
CA LYS A 66 6.10 5.45 25.92
C LYS A 66 6.39 4.28 26.87
N LEU A 67 6.10 3.05 26.42
CA LEU A 67 6.42 1.85 27.21
C LEU A 67 7.94 1.63 27.39
N CYS A 68 8.74 2.13 26.46
CA CYS A 68 10.20 2.14 26.57
C CYS A 68 10.72 3.31 27.44
N GLY A 69 9.86 4.06 28.14
CA GLY A 69 10.26 5.10 29.07
C GLY A 69 10.52 6.48 28.44
N LEU A 70 10.28 6.66 27.15
CA LEU A 70 10.50 7.97 26.51
C LEU A 70 9.45 8.98 26.97
N LYS A 71 9.90 10.22 27.27
CA LYS A 71 9.04 11.32 27.69
C LYS A 71 8.17 11.83 26.53
N ASP A 72 6.92 12.16 26.81
CA ASP A 72 5.94 12.65 25.81
C ASP A 72 6.49 13.83 25.00
N LYS A 73 7.10 14.82 25.64
CA LYS A 73 7.68 16.00 24.95
C LYS A 73 8.68 15.59 23.85
N LEU A 74 9.54 14.60 24.10
CA LEU A 74 10.52 14.12 23.13
C LEU A 74 9.84 13.38 21.98
N ILE A 75 8.88 12.49 22.30
CA ILE A 75 8.12 11.72 21.32
C ILE A 75 7.41 12.66 20.34
N TYR A 76 6.59 13.60 20.84
CA TYR A 76 5.83 14.52 19.98
C TYR A 76 6.72 15.50 19.19
N LYS A 77 7.84 15.94 19.74
CA LYS A 77 8.85 16.72 18.99
C LYS A 77 9.43 15.92 17.81
N SER A 78 9.64 14.61 18.00
CA SER A 78 10.22 13.74 16.99
C SER A 78 9.27 13.43 15.84
N ILE A 79 7.95 13.46 16.06
CA ILE A 79 6.95 13.20 15.00
C ILE A 79 7.13 14.15 13.81
N LYS A 80 7.43 15.42 14.07
CA LYS A 80 7.66 16.45 13.02
C LYS A 80 8.87 16.13 12.13
N LYS A 81 9.78 15.25 12.58
CA LYS A 81 10.99 14.85 11.86
C LYS A 81 10.86 13.49 11.15
N ILE A 82 9.72 12.79 11.35
CA ILE A 82 9.50 11.49 10.72
C ILE A 82 9.35 11.68 9.21
N LYS A 83 10.20 10.99 8.45
CA LYS A 83 10.12 10.94 6.99
C LYS A 83 9.15 9.84 6.55
N ASP A 84 8.56 9.99 5.36
CA ASP A 84 7.77 8.92 4.76
C ASP A 84 8.58 7.65 4.60
N VAL A 85 7.94 6.51 4.85
CA VAL A 85 8.58 5.20 4.72
C VAL A 85 8.65 4.82 3.25
N ASN A 86 9.86 4.52 2.76
CA ASN A 86 10.07 4.10 1.38
C ASN A 86 9.15 2.94 0.97
N GLY A 87 8.43 3.11 -0.15
CA GLY A 87 7.54 2.08 -0.69
C GLY A 87 6.30 1.80 0.15
N ARG A 88 5.86 2.72 1.01
CA ARG A 88 4.63 2.64 1.80
C ARG A 88 3.74 3.85 1.52
N LEU A 89 2.87 3.74 0.53
CA LEU A 89 2.06 4.83 -0.03
C LEU A 89 2.93 6.09 -0.25
N GLU A 90 4.11 5.87 -0.85
CA GLU A 90 5.11 6.90 -1.10
C GLU A 90 4.73 7.68 -2.35
N LEU A 91 4.54 9.00 -2.24
CA LEU A 91 4.42 9.87 -3.40
C LEU A 91 5.79 10.02 -4.07
N VAL A 92 6.00 9.31 -5.20
CA VAL A 92 7.28 9.31 -5.91
C VAL A 92 7.39 10.48 -6.87
N ARG A 93 6.29 10.87 -7.50
CA ARG A 93 6.28 11.96 -8.47
C ARG A 93 4.92 12.61 -8.62
N LYS A 94 4.94 13.94 -8.78
CA LYS A 94 3.82 14.77 -9.24
C LYS A 94 4.20 15.36 -10.59
N TYR A 95 3.34 15.21 -11.58
CA TYR A 95 3.52 15.74 -12.92
C TYR A 95 2.84 17.10 -13.10
N PRO A 96 3.23 17.93 -14.10
CA PRO A 96 2.65 19.25 -14.34
C PRO A 96 1.13 19.23 -14.55
N ASN A 97 0.59 18.18 -15.18
CA ASN A 97 -0.84 17.96 -15.38
C ASN A 97 -1.57 17.47 -14.10
N GLY A 98 -0.96 17.59 -12.94
CA GLY A 98 -1.54 17.21 -11.65
C GLY A 98 -1.56 15.71 -11.35
N VAL A 99 -1.12 14.85 -12.27
CA VAL A 99 -1.01 13.38 -12.04
C VAL A 99 -0.03 13.13 -10.91
N LYS A 100 -0.46 12.32 -9.93
CA LYS A 100 0.36 11.88 -8.81
C LYS A 100 0.62 10.38 -8.90
N VAL A 101 1.86 9.96 -8.76
CA VAL A 101 2.24 8.53 -8.81
C VAL A 101 2.79 8.08 -7.47
N PHE A 102 2.12 7.09 -6.90
CA PHE A 102 2.45 6.49 -5.61
C PHE A 102 3.03 5.09 -5.80
N VAL A 103 3.94 4.72 -4.92
CA VAL A 103 4.47 3.35 -4.80
C VAL A 103 4.09 2.78 -3.44
N ASP A 104 3.58 1.54 -3.44
CA ASP A 104 3.20 0.85 -2.20
C ASP A 104 3.56 -0.65 -2.23
N TYR A 105 3.83 -1.19 -1.06
CA TYR A 105 4.11 -2.62 -0.87
C TYR A 105 2.85 -3.48 -0.76
N ALA A 106 1.67 -2.92 -0.94
CA ALA A 106 0.39 -3.62 -0.85
C ALA A 106 0.32 -4.81 -1.80
N HIS A 107 0.53 -6.01 -1.28
CA HIS A 107 0.53 -7.29 -2.00
C HIS A 107 -0.46 -8.30 -1.41
N THR A 108 -1.36 -7.85 -0.54
CA THR A 108 -2.49 -8.60 0.03
C THR A 108 -3.80 -7.85 -0.22
N PRO A 109 -4.96 -8.55 -0.23
CA PRO A 109 -6.26 -7.91 -0.42
C PRO A 109 -6.54 -6.79 0.60
N ASP A 110 -6.28 -7.04 1.88
CA ASP A 110 -6.50 -6.05 2.95
C ASP A 110 -5.61 -4.81 2.79
N ALA A 111 -4.31 -5.02 2.51
CA ALA A 111 -3.39 -3.91 2.28
C ALA A 111 -3.81 -3.08 1.05
N MET A 112 -4.14 -3.73 -0.08
CA MET A 112 -4.59 -3.04 -1.29
C MET A 112 -5.87 -2.23 -1.04
N LEU A 113 -6.85 -2.82 -0.35
CA LEU A 113 -8.09 -2.13 0.00
C LEU A 113 -7.83 -0.89 0.85
N LYS A 114 -7.02 -1.02 1.90
CA LYS A 114 -6.66 0.11 2.79
C LYS A 114 -5.92 1.22 2.05
N THR A 115 -4.99 0.86 1.18
CA THR A 115 -4.23 1.82 0.38
C THR A 115 -5.13 2.57 -0.61
N LEU A 116 -6.03 1.87 -1.34
CA LEU A 116 -6.95 2.51 -2.28
C LEU A 116 -7.97 3.41 -1.56
N LYS A 117 -8.54 2.97 -0.45
CA LYS A 117 -9.42 3.80 0.38
C LYS A 117 -8.71 5.05 0.89
N SER A 118 -7.46 4.91 1.32
CA SER A 118 -6.66 6.04 1.77
C SER A 118 -6.42 7.07 0.66
N LEU A 119 -6.18 6.64 -0.57
CA LEU A 119 -6.05 7.54 -1.72
C LEU A 119 -7.38 8.25 -2.03
N GLU A 120 -8.49 7.53 -1.95
CA GLU A 120 -9.83 8.09 -2.14
C GLU A 120 -10.17 9.15 -1.07
N GLU A 121 -9.94 8.82 0.22
CA GLU A 121 -10.18 9.72 1.36
C GLU A 121 -9.35 11.01 1.31
N THR A 122 -8.10 10.93 0.86
CA THR A 122 -7.18 12.08 0.84
C THR A 122 -7.19 12.86 -0.47
N ASN A 123 -7.94 12.41 -1.48
CA ASN A 123 -7.98 13.04 -2.81
C ASN A 123 -9.39 12.91 -3.42
N HIS A 124 -10.40 13.38 -2.71
CA HIS A 124 -11.80 13.28 -3.10
C HIS A 124 -12.05 13.59 -4.59
N GLY A 125 -12.89 12.78 -5.24
CA GLY A 125 -13.34 12.96 -6.62
C GLY A 125 -12.30 12.67 -7.71
N LYS A 126 -11.06 12.27 -7.35
CA LYS A 126 -10.03 11.96 -8.35
C LYS A 126 -10.09 10.51 -8.81
N ASN A 127 -9.88 10.29 -10.10
CA ASN A 127 -9.77 8.96 -10.66
C ASN A 127 -8.50 8.27 -10.14
N ILE A 128 -8.62 6.99 -9.82
CA ILE A 128 -7.49 6.14 -9.40
C ILE A 128 -7.25 5.09 -10.47
N SER A 129 -5.99 4.93 -10.89
CA SER A 129 -5.50 3.80 -11.68
C SER A 129 -4.50 3.00 -10.87
N ILE A 130 -4.41 1.69 -11.15
CA ILE A 130 -3.49 0.80 -10.46
C ILE A 130 -2.63 -0.01 -11.43
N VAL A 131 -1.35 -0.18 -11.07
CA VAL A 131 -0.42 -1.12 -11.70
C VAL A 131 -0.07 -2.17 -10.65
N PHE A 132 -0.44 -3.45 -10.88
CA PHE A 132 -0.12 -4.51 -9.93
C PHE A 132 -0.02 -5.87 -10.58
N GLY A 133 0.56 -6.81 -9.87
CA GLY A 133 0.59 -8.23 -10.18
C GLY A 133 0.54 -9.05 -8.90
N CYS A 134 0.57 -10.37 -9.04
CA CYS A 134 0.68 -11.29 -7.92
C CYS A 134 1.92 -12.17 -8.06
N GLY A 135 2.53 -12.50 -6.92
CA GLY A 135 3.65 -13.45 -6.89
C GLY A 135 3.20 -14.88 -7.15
N GLY A 136 4.05 -15.64 -7.80
CA GLY A 136 3.93 -17.10 -7.91
C GLY A 136 4.41 -17.79 -6.63
N GLU A 137 4.03 -19.08 -6.45
CA GLU A 137 4.36 -19.92 -5.30
C GLU A 137 3.98 -19.27 -3.95
N ARG A 138 2.86 -18.56 -3.94
CA ARG A 138 2.27 -17.88 -2.80
C ARG A 138 0.77 -18.16 -2.77
N ASP A 139 0.08 -17.63 -1.76
CA ASP A 139 -1.36 -17.74 -1.65
C ASP A 139 -2.07 -17.29 -2.93
N GLN A 140 -2.58 -18.27 -3.69
CA GLN A 140 -3.31 -18.02 -4.95
C GLN A 140 -4.72 -17.50 -4.69
N LYS A 141 -5.33 -17.83 -3.52
CA LYS A 141 -6.68 -17.40 -3.15
C LYS A 141 -6.81 -15.88 -3.05
N LYS A 142 -5.71 -15.18 -2.84
CA LYS A 142 -5.70 -13.71 -2.82
C LYS A 142 -5.89 -13.07 -4.21
N ARG A 143 -5.56 -13.78 -5.32
CA ARG A 143 -5.59 -13.23 -6.69
C ARG A 143 -6.99 -12.73 -7.07
N PRO A 144 -8.07 -13.54 -6.97
CA PRO A 144 -9.43 -13.07 -7.23
C PRO A 144 -9.85 -11.90 -6.38
N LEU A 145 -9.48 -11.90 -5.09
CA LEU A 145 -9.85 -10.85 -4.16
C LEU A 145 -9.18 -9.52 -4.52
N MET A 146 -7.88 -9.53 -4.85
CA MET A 146 -7.15 -8.34 -5.28
C MET A 146 -7.71 -7.79 -6.60
N ALA A 147 -8.04 -8.67 -7.56
CA ALA A 147 -8.64 -8.27 -8.82
C ALA A 147 -10.02 -7.60 -8.63
N LYS A 148 -10.89 -8.16 -7.79
CA LYS A 148 -12.20 -7.58 -7.46
C LYS A 148 -12.07 -6.21 -6.77
N ILE A 149 -11.11 -6.06 -5.86
CA ILE A 149 -10.83 -4.78 -5.20
C ILE A 149 -10.37 -3.75 -6.22
N ALA A 150 -9.42 -4.08 -7.09
CA ALA A 150 -8.98 -3.18 -8.16
C ALA A 150 -10.14 -2.79 -9.10
N ASN A 151 -10.98 -3.76 -9.50
CA ASN A 151 -12.14 -3.51 -10.36
C ASN A 151 -13.16 -2.54 -9.73
N LYS A 152 -13.33 -2.59 -8.41
CA LYS A 152 -14.25 -1.72 -7.67
C LYS A 152 -13.73 -0.28 -7.55
N TYR A 153 -12.46 -0.11 -7.22
CA TYR A 153 -11.90 1.19 -6.82
C TYR A 153 -11.16 1.93 -7.95
N CYS A 154 -10.76 1.23 -9.03
CA CYS A 154 -9.92 1.83 -10.06
C CYS A 154 -10.64 2.04 -11.38
N LYS A 155 -10.32 3.17 -12.03
CA LYS A 155 -10.82 3.51 -13.38
C LYS A 155 -10.06 2.75 -14.47
N LYS A 156 -8.73 2.59 -14.32
CA LYS A 156 -7.87 1.79 -15.21
C LYS A 156 -7.00 0.85 -14.38
N ILE A 157 -6.80 -0.36 -14.88
CA ILE A 157 -6.09 -1.42 -14.19
C ILE A 157 -5.03 -2.01 -15.13
N TYR A 158 -3.77 -1.90 -14.74
CA TYR A 158 -2.64 -2.43 -15.50
C TYR A 158 -2.12 -3.68 -14.78
N ILE A 159 -2.50 -4.85 -15.30
CA ILE A 159 -2.03 -6.14 -14.79
C ILE A 159 -0.66 -6.43 -15.37
N THR A 160 0.29 -6.73 -14.49
CA THR A 160 1.70 -6.95 -14.85
C THR A 160 2.32 -8.07 -14.02
N ASP A 161 3.55 -8.46 -14.36
CA ASP A 161 4.27 -9.43 -13.55
C ASP A 161 4.79 -8.79 -12.25
N ASP A 162 4.73 -9.57 -11.17
CA ASP A 162 5.39 -9.28 -9.90
C ASP A 162 6.64 -10.17 -9.78
N ASN A 163 6.67 -11.14 -8.90
CA ASN A 163 7.67 -12.19 -8.79
C ASN A 163 7.04 -13.54 -9.17
N PRO A 164 6.95 -13.91 -10.45
CA PRO A 164 6.28 -15.15 -10.84
C PRO A 164 6.99 -16.42 -10.35
N ARG A 165 8.27 -16.36 -10.03
CA ARG A 165 9.09 -17.50 -9.62
C ARG A 165 8.99 -18.66 -10.62
N ASN A 166 8.61 -19.84 -10.20
CA ASN A 166 8.47 -21.01 -11.09
C ASN A 166 7.09 -21.09 -11.79
N GLU A 167 6.11 -20.28 -11.37
CA GLU A 167 4.82 -20.24 -12.06
C GLU A 167 4.89 -19.49 -13.40
N ASN A 168 4.06 -19.90 -14.35
CA ASN A 168 3.92 -19.19 -15.63
C ASN A 168 3.32 -17.79 -15.40
N PRO A 169 4.03 -16.70 -15.77
CA PRO A 169 3.55 -15.32 -15.53
C PRO A 169 2.21 -15.03 -16.20
N SER A 170 2.00 -15.55 -17.42
CA SER A 170 0.75 -15.34 -18.16
C SER A 170 -0.43 -16.02 -17.47
N LYS A 171 -0.22 -17.20 -16.88
CA LYS A 171 -1.25 -17.89 -16.09
C LYS A 171 -1.69 -17.06 -14.90
N ILE A 172 -0.74 -16.49 -14.15
CA ILE A 172 -1.03 -15.60 -13.01
C ILE A 172 -1.84 -14.39 -13.46
N ARG A 173 -1.45 -13.73 -14.55
CA ARG A 173 -2.20 -12.57 -15.08
C ARG A 173 -3.59 -12.95 -15.55
N ASN A 174 -3.74 -14.07 -16.26
CA ASN A 174 -5.03 -14.55 -16.75
C ASN A 174 -6.02 -14.89 -15.62
N GLU A 175 -5.53 -15.37 -14.47
CA GLU A 175 -6.36 -15.56 -13.27
C GLU A 175 -6.92 -14.24 -12.75
N LEU A 176 -6.13 -13.18 -12.73
CA LEU A 176 -6.58 -11.85 -12.33
C LEU A 176 -7.60 -11.26 -13.30
N LEU A 177 -7.38 -11.41 -14.60
CA LEU A 177 -8.24 -10.87 -15.67
C LEU A 177 -9.67 -11.37 -15.60
N LYS A 178 -9.91 -12.59 -15.09
CA LYS A 178 -11.26 -13.18 -14.95
C LYS A 178 -12.21 -12.35 -14.07
N TYR A 179 -11.67 -11.49 -13.20
CA TYR A 179 -12.44 -10.74 -12.21
C TYR A 179 -12.42 -9.23 -12.45
N ILE A 180 -11.97 -8.79 -13.63
CA ILE A 180 -11.85 -7.38 -14.00
C ILE A 180 -12.63 -7.12 -15.29
N GLN A 181 -13.34 -6.01 -15.35
CA GLN A 181 -14.06 -5.60 -16.55
C GLN A 181 -13.11 -5.33 -17.71
N LYS A 182 -13.41 -5.87 -18.90
CA LYS A 182 -12.54 -5.83 -20.08
C LYS A 182 -12.18 -4.41 -20.53
N ASN A 183 -13.11 -3.46 -20.38
CA ASN A 183 -12.93 -2.05 -20.76
C ASN A 183 -12.04 -1.25 -19.80
N LYS A 184 -11.70 -1.79 -18.64
CA LYS A 184 -10.85 -1.14 -17.62
C LYS A 184 -9.42 -1.68 -17.60
N VAL A 185 -9.14 -2.83 -18.22
CA VAL A 185 -7.92 -3.59 -17.98
C VAL A 185 -6.95 -3.58 -19.13
N PHE A 186 -5.67 -3.47 -18.81
CA PHE A 186 -4.53 -3.61 -19.71
C PHE A 186 -3.63 -4.75 -19.19
N ASN A 187 -3.46 -5.82 -20.00
CA ASN A 187 -2.59 -6.95 -19.69
C ASN A 187 -1.20 -6.69 -20.29
N ILE A 188 -0.22 -6.33 -19.44
CA ILE A 188 1.13 -5.97 -19.88
C ILE A 188 2.15 -6.66 -18.96
N GLY A 189 2.68 -7.82 -19.35
CA GLY A 189 3.60 -8.60 -18.53
C GLY A 189 4.84 -7.80 -18.08
N ASN A 190 5.46 -7.06 -18.99
CA ASN A 190 6.61 -6.22 -18.65
C ASN A 190 6.21 -5.05 -17.73
N ARG A 191 6.67 -5.11 -16.48
CA ARG A 191 6.32 -4.13 -15.43
C ARG A 191 6.75 -2.71 -15.77
N THR A 192 7.91 -2.54 -16.39
CA THR A 192 8.39 -1.22 -16.83
C THR A 192 7.44 -0.62 -17.88
N LEU A 193 7.01 -1.40 -18.85
CA LEU A 193 6.06 -0.97 -19.87
C LEU A 193 4.68 -0.69 -19.28
N ALA A 194 4.21 -1.50 -18.33
CA ALA A 194 2.95 -1.28 -17.65
C ALA A 194 2.94 0.06 -16.90
N ILE A 195 3.98 0.36 -16.13
CA ILE A 195 4.14 1.65 -15.42
C ILE A 195 4.19 2.81 -16.41
N LYS A 196 5.00 2.69 -17.48
CA LYS A 196 5.10 3.72 -18.52
C LYS A 196 3.74 3.98 -19.19
N LYS A 197 2.99 2.93 -19.52
CA LYS A 197 1.68 3.07 -20.16
C LYS A 197 0.64 3.67 -19.21
N ALA A 198 0.65 3.28 -17.93
CA ALA A 198 -0.23 3.88 -16.93
C ALA A 198 0.00 5.39 -16.80
N ILE A 199 1.26 5.83 -16.74
CA ILE A 199 1.60 7.24 -16.61
C ILE A 199 1.27 8.04 -17.89
N LYS A 200 1.55 7.48 -19.08
CA LYS A 200 1.24 8.16 -20.36
C LYS A 200 -0.25 8.27 -20.65
N ASN A 201 -1.05 7.29 -20.22
CA ASN A 201 -2.50 7.25 -20.42
C ASN A 201 -3.28 7.90 -19.28
N ALA A 202 -2.60 8.53 -18.32
CA ALA A 202 -3.27 9.16 -17.19
C ALA A 202 -4.05 10.40 -17.62
N PHE A 203 -5.26 10.55 -17.07
CA PHE A 203 -6.05 11.77 -17.18
C PHE A 203 -5.47 12.90 -16.33
N HIS A 204 -5.95 14.11 -16.55
CA HIS A 204 -5.61 15.25 -15.69
C HIS A 204 -5.93 14.93 -14.22
N GLN A 205 -5.00 15.24 -13.32
CA GLN A 205 -5.08 15.02 -11.86
C GLN A 205 -5.32 13.56 -11.39
N GLU A 206 -5.16 12.58 -12.26
CA GLU A 206 -5.33 11.17 -11.92
C GLU A 206 -4.28 10.70 -10.92
N LEU A 207 -4.67 9.79 -10.03
CA LEU A 207 -3.78 9.13 -9.08
C LEU A 207 -3.40 7.75 -9.63
N ILE A 208 -2.11 7.46 -9.67
CA ILE A 208 -1.60 6.16 -10.10
C ILE A 208 -0.95 5.47 -8.92
N LEU A 209 -1.48 4.30 -8.55
CA LEU A 209 -0.88 3.43 -7.54
C LEU A 209 -0.09 2.32 -8.23
N VAL A 210 1.21 2.24 -7.97
CA VAL A 210 2.06 1.11 -8.36
C VAL A 210 2.25 0.23 -7.14
N ALA A 211 1.55 -0.91 -7.11
CA ALA A 211 1.43 -1.76 -5.92
C ALA A 211 2.19 -3.09 -6.05
N GLY A 212 2.52 -3.68 -4.89
CA GLY A 212 3.08 -5.01 -4.73
C GLY A 212 4.54 -5.03 -4.31
N LYS A 213 5.40 -4.23 -4.95
CA LYS A 213 6.84 -4.28 -4.73
C LYS A 213 7.38 -3.23 -3.75
N GLY A 214 6.73 -2.07 -3.63
CA GLY A 214 7.18 -1.02 -2.73
C GLY A 214 8.66 -0.66 -2.94
N HIS A 215 9.50 -0.97 -1.96
CA HIS A 215 10.95 -0.69 -1.97
C HIS A 215 11.82 -1.78 -2.64
N GLU A 216 11.22 -2.89 -3.07
CA GLU A 216 11.96 -3.98 -3.74
C GLU A 216 12.66 -3.49 -5.01
N LYS A 217 13.85 -4.07 -5.28
CA LYS A 217 14.72 -3.64 -6.40
C LYS A 217 14.95 -4.74 -7.45
N TYR A 218 14.15 -5.82 -7.42
CA TYR A 218 14.30 -6.94 -8.36
C TYR A 218 12.99 -7.69 -8.59
N GLN A 219 12.91 -8.42 -9.70
CA GLN A 219 11.89 -9.42 -10.01
C GLN A 219 12.53 -10.79 -10.16
N ILE A 220 11.81 -11.83 -9.71
CA ILE A 220 12.28 -13.22 -9.72
C ILE A 220 11.46 -14.02 -10.73
N TYR A 221 12.12 -14.54 -11.76
CA TYR A 221 11.58 -15.44 -12.78
C TYR A 221 12.38 -16.73 -12.80
N LYS A 222 11.83 -17.85 -12.29
CA LYS A 222 12.59 -19.11 -12.16
C LYS A 222 14.01 -18.85 -11.60
N ASN A 223 15.03 -19.15 -12.38
CA ASN A 223 16.43 -18.96 -12.01
C ASN A 223 16.98 -17.57 -12.36
N LYS A 224 16.14 -16.65 -12.86
CA LYS A 224 16.57 -15.32 -13.29
C LYS A 224 16.08 -14.25 -12.31
N ILE A 225 17.01 -13.42 -11.85
CA ILE A 225 16.72 -12.21 -11.08
C ILE A 225 16.96 -11.00 -11.98
N ILE A 226 15.92 -10.19 -12.17
CA ILE A 226 15.97 -8.97 -12.98
C ILE A 226 15.99 -7.78 -12.04
N LYS A 227 17.00 -6.92 -12.15
CA LYS A 227 17.08 -5.67 -11.39
C LYS A 227 16.04 -4.69 -11.90
N ILE A 228 15.10 -4.29 -11.05
CA ILE A 228 14.01 -3.37 -11.36
C ILE A 228 13.61 -2.60 -10.11
N SER A 229 13.31 -1.32 -10.25
CA SER A 229 12.79 -0.48 -9.17
C SER A 229 11.67 0.40 -9.72
N ASP A 230 10.47 0.21 -9.19
CA ASP A 230 9.29 0.99 -9.58
C ASP A 230 9.56 2.50 -9.42
N LYS A 231 10.15 2.89 -8.30
CA LYS A 231 10.52 4.27 -7.99
C LYS A 231 11.48 4.86 -9.04
N ASN A 232 12.50 4.12 -9.45
CA ASN A 232 13.47 4.60 -10.43
C ASN A 232 12.86 4.69 -11.83
N ILE A 233 11.95 3.77 -12.19
CA ILE A 233 11.20 3.82 -13.45
C ILE A 233 10.36 5.10 -13.50
N ILE A 234 9.55 5.35 -12.45
CA ILE A 234 8.67 6.51 -12.36
C ILE A 234 9.46 7.82 -12.48
N LYS A 235 10.59 7.93 -11.78
CA LYS A 235 11.43 9.14 -11.80
C LYS A 235 11.99 9.46 -13.19
N LYS A 236 12.24 8.45 -14.03
CA LYS A 236 12.79 8.62 -15.39
C LYS A 236 11.75 9.01 -16.44
N ILE A 237 10.45 8.82 -16.18
CA ILE A 237 9.40 9.09 -17.16
C ILE A 237 9.12 10.59 -17.20
N LYS A 238 9.27 11.18 -18.38
CA LYS A 238 8.87 12.56 -18.66
C LYS A 238 7.50 12.56 -19.35
N ILE A 239 6.57 13.40 -18.92
CA ILE A 239 5.34 13.73 -19.67
C ILE A 239 5.58 15.12 -20.25
N LYS A 240 5.48 15.26 -21.57
CA LYS A 240 5.41 16.59 -22.20
C LYS A 240 4.14 17.27 -21.70
N SER A 241 4.24 18.50 -21.21
CA SER A 241 3.06 19.33 -21.05
C SER A 241 2.39 19.42 -22.42
N LYS A 242 1.19 18.87 -22.58
CA LYS A 242 0.35 19.29 -23.70
C LYS A 242 0.08 20.75 -23.41
N SER A 243 0.56 21.64 -24.28
CA SER A 243 0.07 23.00 -24.35
C SER A 243 -1.47 22.92 -24.40
N LEU A 244 -2.12 23.56 -23.45
CA LEU A 244 -3.55 23.83 -23.52
C LEU A 244 -3.72 24.72 -24.77
N ASN A 245 -4.11 24.15 -25.91
CA ASN A 245 -4.77 24.88 -26.99
C ASN A 245 -6.25 24.82 -26.72
#